data_b4b8811e670cfacc1a78a6615fd70fba
#
_entry.id   b4b8811e670cfacc1a78a6615fd70fba
#
_cell.length_a   1.000
_cell.length_b   1.000
_cell.length_c   1.000
_cell.angle_alpha   90.00
_cell.angle_beta   90.00
_cell.angle_gamma   90.00
#
_symmetry.space_group_name_H-M   'P 1'
#
loop_
_entity.id
_entity.type
_entity.pdbx_description
1 polymer ?
#
loop_
_entity_poly.entity_id
_entity_poly.type
_entity_poly.pdbx_seq_one_letter_code
_entity_poly.pdbx_strand_id
1 'polypeptide(L)'
;CFLDQGEAVPVALYTENTLAIIRNLFRDYLEACEVLKKEGALSGTIREQLPAIVLTQLGSDGRILEWNEEFTEVEVEHRHLSHLYEFHPGRGITKETPELLEGVKKSLLVRGDEGTGWSLAWKILMWARMEDGAHAAKQVAQMLQVRDPFAEMSVQGGGVYPNLFCAHPPFQIDGNL
;
A
#
# COMPACT_ATOMS: atom_id res chain seq x y z
N CYS A 1 11.88 7.93 -3.76
CA CYS A 1 12.40 9.29 -4.05
C CYS A 1 11.31 10.12 -4.69
N PHE A 2 11.34 11.41 -4.46
CA PHE A 2 10.50 12.41 -5.11
C PHE A 2 11.37 13.62 -5.48
N LEU A 3 10.86 14.52 -6.32
CA LEU A 3 11.53 15.77 -6.65
C LEU A 3 10.93 16.91 -5.84
N ASP A 4 11.78 17.65 -5.15
CA ASP A 4 11.47 18.95 -4.58
C ASP A 4 12.29 20.00 -5.32
N GLN A 5 11.63 20.96 -5.96
CA GLN A 5 12.24 22.01 -6.79
C GLN A 5 13.19 21.46 -7.88
N GLY A 6 12.94 20.22 -8.36
CA GLY A 6 13.76 19.57 -9.38
C GLY A 6 14.93 18.75 -8.86
N GLU A 7 15.19 18.72 -7.56
CA GLU A 7 16.21 17.89 -6.93
C GLU A 7 15.61 16.63 -6.31
N ALA A 8 16.30 15.50 -6.43
CA ALA A 8 15.85 14.24 -5.84
C ALA A 8 16.04 14.26 -4.32
N VAL A 9 14.99 14.13 -3.55
CA VAL A 9 14.98 14.17 -2.09
C VAL A 9 14.52 12.84 -1.52
N PRO A 10 15.29 12.20 -0.64
CA PRO A 10 14.91 10.92 -0.04
C PRO A 10 14.15 11.05 1.29
N VAL A 11 13.98 12.27 1.82
CA VAL A 11 13.42 12.52 3.16
C VAL A 11 12.25 13.48 3.07
N ALA A 12 11.13 13.11 3.66
CA ALA A 12 9.96 13.96 3.85
C ALA A 12 9.68 14.16 5.35
N LEU A 13 8.85 15.15 5.68
CA LEU A 13 8.46 15.40 7.08
C LEU A 13 7.75 14.19 7.68
N TYR A 14 6.84 13.60 6.93
CA TYR A 14 6.20 12.33 7.23
C TYR A 14 5.67 11.68 5.93
N THR A 15 5.31 10.41 6.04
CA THR A 15 4.64 9.69 4.95
C THR A 15 3.26 9.23 5.39
N GLU A 16 2.33 9.10 4.46
CA GLU A 16 1.00 8.54 4.72
C GLU A 16 1.10 7.15 5.36
N ASN A 17 2.01 6.30 4.87
CA ASN A 17 2.25 4.99 5.45
C ASN A 17 2.53 5.04 6.96
N THR A 18 3.41 5.93 7.39
CA THR A 18 3.75 6.08 8.81
C THR A 18 2.54 6.50 9.63
N LEU A 19 1.81 7.52 9.17
CA LEU A 19 0.63 8.03 9.87
C LEU A 19 -0.51 7.00 9.91
N ALA A 20 -0.72 6.28 8.81
CA ALA A 20 -1.73 5.23 8.73
C ALA A 20 -1.46 4.08 9.71
N ILE A 21 -0.20 3.64 9.83
CA ILE A 21 0.20 2.63 10.81
C ILE A 21 -0.06 3.11 12.25
N ILE A 22 0.31 4.36 12.56
CA ILE A 22 0.09 4.92 13.90
C ILE A 22 -1.42 5.00 14.20
N ARG A 23 -2.22 5.53 13.26
CA ARG A 23 -3.68 5.61 13.42
C ARG A 23 -4.29 4.22 13.65
N ASN A 24 -3.88 3.24 12.85
CA ASN A 24 -4.38 1.87 12.99
C ASN A 24 -4.01 1.27 14.35
N LEU A 25 -2.74 1.36 14.74
CA LEU A 25 -2.27 0.86 16.05
C LEU A 25 -3.02 1.49 17.20
N PHE A 26 -3.23 2.80 17.18
CA PHE A 26 -3.93 3.52 18.22
C PHE A 26 -5.40 3.12 18.32
N ARG A 27 -6.10 3.00 17.18
CA ARG A 27 -7.48 2.51 17.14
C ARG A 27 -7.59 1.08 17.68
N ASP A 28 -6.72 0.18 17.21
CA ASP A 28 -6.74 -1.23 17.61
C ASP A 28 -6.45 -1.38 19.11
N TYR A 29 -5.53 -0.58 19.65
CA TYR A 29 -5.25 -0.55 21.09
C TYR A 29 -6.48 -0.10 21.91
N LEU A 30 -7.15 0.96 21.49
CA LEU A 30 -8.34 1.46 22.17
C LEU A 30 -9.50 0.46 22.06
N GLU A 31 -9.71 -0.13 20.88
CA GLU A 31 -10.70 -1.19 20.67
C GLU A 31 -10.45 -2.39 21.59
N ALA A 32 -9.19 -2.81 21.70
CA ALA A 32 -8.81 -3.90 22.62
C ALA A 32 -9.11 -3.55 24.08
N CYS A 33 -8.85 -2.30 24.50
CA CYS A 33 -9.21 -1.85 25.85
C CYS A 33 -10.73 -1.95 26.11
N GLU A 34 -11.53 -1.55 25.11
CA GLU A 34 -13.00 -1.62 25.19
C GLU A 34 -13.51 -3.07 25.28
N VAL A 35 -13.03 -3.94 24.38
CA VAL A 35 -13.42 -5.36 24.33
C VAL A 35 -13.07 -6.07 25.63
N LEU A 36 -11.87 -5.81 26.14
CA LEU A 36 -11.40 -6.40 27.40
C LEU A 36 -11.99 -5.71 28.64
N LYS A 37 -12.71 -4.60 28.50
CA LYS A 37 -13.22 -3.77 29.59
C LYS A 37 -12.11 -3.38 30.60
N LYS A 38 -10.94 -3.07 30.07
CA LYS A 38 -9.75 -2.78 30.84
C LYS A 38 -8.99 -1.60 30.23
N GLU A 39 -8.91 -0.51 31.00
CA GLU A 39 -8.08 0.62 30.57
C GLU A 39 -6.60 0.26 30.67
N GLY A 40 -5.88 0.56 29.58
CA GLY A 40 -4.43 0.46 29.54
C GLY A 40 -3.76 1.75 30.04
N ALA A 41 -2.49 1.67 30.43
CA ALA A 41 -1.72 2.83 30.87
C ALA A 41 -1.65 3.98 29.87
N LEU A 42 -1.73 3.68 28.59
CA LEU A 42 -1.61 4.66 27.49
C LEU A 42 -2.96 5.12 26.91
N SER A 43 -4.10 4.52 27.33
CA SER A 43 -5.39 4.78 26.69
C SER A 43 -5.81 6.24 26.75
N GLY A 44 -5.56 6.92 27.87
CA GLY A 44 -5.84 8.36 28.01
C GLY A 44 -5.01 9.21 27.04
N THR A 45 -3.71 9.01 27.00
CA THR A 45 -2.79 9.73 26.11
C THR A 45 -3.13 9.47 24.64
N ILE A 46 -3.45 8.23 24.27
CA ILE A 46 -3.80 7.87 22.90
C ILE A 46 -5.12 8.54 22.47
N ARG A 47 -6.15 8.56 23.31
CA ARG A 47 -7.41 9.26 23.02
C ARG A 47 -7.21 10.76 22.81
N GLU A 48 -6.29 11.36 23.53
CA GLU A 48 -5.95 12.77 23.38
C GLU A 48 -5.18 13.05 22.09
N GLN A 49 -4.23 12.19 21.73
CA GLN A 49 -3.35 12.40 20.57
C GLN A 49 -3.94 11.95 19.24
N LEU A 50 -4.75 10.90 19.22
CA LEU A 50 -5.28 10.33 17.97
C LEU A 50 -6.00 11.35 17.07
N PRO A 51 -6.83 12.28 17.59
CA PRO A 51 -7.48 13.31 16.75
C PRO A 51 -6.52 14.33 16.12
N ALA A 52 -5.31 14.46 16.67
CA ALA A 52 -4.29 15.39 16.14
C ALA A 52 -3.45 14.79 15.00
N ILE A 53 -3.55 13.48 14.78
CA ILE A 53 -2.82 12.83 13.67
C ILE A 53 -3.50 13.17 12.34
N VAL A 54 -2.71 13.69 11.41
CA VAL A 54 -3.18 14.04 10.06
C VAL A 54 -3.84 12.83 9.42
N LEU A 55 -5.02 13.04 8.83
CA LEU A 55 -5.76 12.00 8.10
C LEU A 55 -5.21 11.83 6.69
N THR A 56 -5.55 10.69 6.07
CA THR A 56 -5.27 10.43 4.66
C THR A 56 -5.80 11.55 3.77
N GLN A 57 -4.96 12.02 2.86
CA GLN A 57 -5.26 13.15 1.98
C GLN A 57 -5.20 12.74 0.52
N LEU A 58 -5.91 13.49 -0.33
CA LEU A 58 -5.87 13.37 -1.78
C LEU A 58 -5.00 14.48 -2.38
N GLY A 59 -4.20 14.12 -3.38
CA GLY A 59 -3.50 15.08 -4.23
C GLY A 59 -4.43 15.77 -5.22
N SER A 60 -3.89 16.74 -5.96
CA SER A 60 -4.63 17.50 -6.98
C SER A 60 -5.17 16.62 -8.12
N ASP A 61 -4.54 15.48 -8.38
CA ASP A 61 -4.96 14.47 -9.35
C ASP A 61 -5.99 13.47 -8.78
N GLY A 62 -6.31 13.60 -7.49
CA GLY A 62 -7.25 12.76 -6.76
C GLY A 62 -6.72 11.41 -6.35
N ARG A 63 -5.40 11.16 -6.40
CA ARG A 63 -4.75 9.98 -5.82
C ARG A 63 -4.49 10.19 -4.33
N ILE A 64 -4.26 9.09 -3.60
CA ILE A 64 -3.79 9.17 -2.21
C ILE A 64 -2.38 9.79 -2.20
N LEU A 65 -2.17 10.84 -1.39
CA LEU A 65 -0.84 11.43 -1.19
C LEU A 65 0.07 10.45 -0.45
N GLU A 66 1.28 10.28 -0.94
CA GLU A 66 2.29 9.43 -0.30
C GLU A 66 3.08 10.20 0.78
N TRP A 67 3.24 11.49 0.62
CA TRP A 67 4.04 12.37 1.49
C TRP A 67 3.21 13.49 2.09
N ASN A 68 3.84 14.29 2.95
CA ASN A 68 3.22 15.44 3.61
C ASN A 68 2.77 16.56 2.66
N GLU A 69 3.24 16.53 1.42
CA GLU A 69 2.94 17.48 0.36
C GLU A 69 2.87 16.75 -0.98
N GLU A 70 2.34 17.45 -1.98
CA GLU A 70 2.28 16.94 -3.35
C GLU A 70 3.61 17.18 -4.05
N PHE A 71 4.46 16.16 -4.06
CA PHE A 71 5.72 16.17 -4.77
C PHE A 71 5.62 15.51 -6.13
N THR A 72 6.55 15.83 -7.03
CA THR A 72 6.68 15.12 -8.31
C THR A 72 7.30 13.75 -8.08
N GLU A 73 6.58 12.70 -8.41
CA GLU A 73 7.09 11.33 -8.33
C GLU A 73 8.14 11.07 -9.40
N VAL A 74 9.25 10.43 -9.04
CA VAL A 74 10.32 10.02 -9.97
C VAL A 74 9.96 8.73 -10.70
N GLU A 75 9.34 7.78 -9.98
CA GLU A 75 8.97 6.46 -10.47
C GLU A 75 7.46 6.23 -10.25
N VAL A 76 6.65 6.72 -11.17
CA VAL A 76 5.18 6.70 -11.04
C VAL A 76 4.64 5.26 -10.96
N GLU A 77 5.27 4.31 -11.68
CA GLU A 77 4.92 2.89 -11.69
C GLU A 77 5.71 2.07 -10.63
N HIS A 78 6.19 2.73 -9.58
CA HIS A 78 6.95 2.05 -8.54
C HIS A 78 6.15 0.90 -7.91
N ARG A 79 6.82 -0.24 -7.68
CA ARG A 79 6.20 -1.47 -7.16
C ARG A 79 5.63 -1.36 -5.74
N HIS A 80 6.03 -0.36 -4.95
CA HIS A 80 5.55 -0.18 -3.59
C HIS A 80 4.22 0.58 -3.54
N LEU A 81 3.32 0.13 -2.66
CA LEU A 81 1.98 0.67 -2.44
C LEU A 81 1.78 1.08 -0.97
N SER A 82 2.86 1.41 -0.28
CA SER A 82 2.85 1.67 1.16
C SER A 82 1.92 2.81 1.59
N HIS A 83 1.72 3.82 0.74
CA HIS A 83 0.76 4.91 0.99
C HIS A 83 -0.70 4.45 0.98
N LEU A 84 -0.99 3.24 0.50
CA LEU A 84 -2.33 2.65 0.54
C LEU A 84 -2.58 1.79 1.79
N TYR A 85 -1.69 1.85 2.80
CA TYR A 85 -1.82 1.06 4.03
C TYR A 85 -3.17 1.25 4.72
N GLU A 86 -3.71 2.47 4.78
CA GLU A 86 -5.01 2.74 5.43
C GLU A 86 -6.17 1.97 4.76
N PHE A 87 -6.03 1.64 3.46
CA PHE A 87 -6.96 0.78 2.74
C PHE A 87 -6.66 -0.70 2.99
N HIS A 88 -5.40 -1.13 2.84
CA HIS A 88 -4.97 -2.52 3.08
C HIS A 88 -3.50 -2.55 3.52
N PRO A 89 -3.18 -3.23 4.63
CA PRO A 89 -4.01 -4.06 5.52
C PRO A 89 -4.86 -3.28 6.53
N GLY A 90 -4.70 -1.97 6.61
CA GLY A 90 -5.52 -1.10 7.43
C GLY A 90 -7.02 -1.21 7.13
N ARG A 91 -7.83 -0.52 7.93
CA ARG A 91 -9.30 -0.59 7.87
C ARG A 91 -9.97 0.79 7.78
N GLY A 92 -9.19 1.85 7.58
CA GLY A 92 -9.70 3.22 7.64
C GLY A 92 -10.34 3.70 6.34
N ILE A 93 -9.97 3.13 5.20
CA ILE A 93 -10.61 3.43 3.91
C ILE A 93 -11.56 2.30 3.55
N THR A 94 -12.85 2.62 3.41
CA THR A 94 -13.93 1.67 3.15
C THR A 94 -14.94 2.27 2.17
N LYS A 95 -16.03 1.56 1.90
CA LYS A 95 -17.18 2.09 1.14
C LYS A 95 -17.85 3.30 1.79
N GLU A 96 -17.61 3.51 3.07
CA GLU A 96 -18.11 4.67 3.82
C GLU A 96 -17.25 5.92 3.61
N THR A 97 -16.09 5.76 2.97
CA THR A 97 -15.20 6.84 2.57
C THR A 97 -15.00 6.85 1.05
N PRO A 98 -16.05 7.09 0.26
CA PRO A 98 -16.04 6.84 -1.18
C PRO A 98 -15.02 7.69 -1.95
N GLU A 99 -14.74 8.91 -1.52
CA GLU A 99 -13.73 9.76 -2.15
C GLU A 99 -12.32 9.20 -1.97
N LEU A 100 -11.97 8.73 -0.76
CA LEU A 100 -10.68 8.08 -0.50
C LEU A 100 -10.59 6.73 -1.22
N LEU A 101 -11.69 5.97 -1.29
CA LEU A 101 -11.73 4.71 -2.02
C LEU A 101 -11.48 4.91 -3.52
N GLU A 102 -12.04 5.96 -4.11
CA GLU A 102 -11.75 6.33 -5.50
C GLU A 102 -10.28 6.78 -5.66
N GLY A 103 -9.74 7.49 -4.66
CA GLY A 103 -8.32 7.85 -4.61
C GLY A 103 -7.40 6.64 -4.60
N VAL A 104 -7.73 5.58 -3.84
CA VAL A 104 -7.02 4.30 -3.86
C VAL A 104 -7.07 3.67 -5.26
N LYS A 105 -8.25 3.65 -5.88
CA LYS A 105 -8.41 3.10 -7.23
C LYS A 105 -7.54 3.83 -8.25
N LYS A 106 -7.54 5.16 -8.22
CA LYS A 106 -6.68 5.96 -9.09
C LYS A 106 -5.20 5.69 -8.86
N SER A 107 -4.78 5.57 -7.59
CA SER A 107 -3.41 5.23 -7.24
C SER A 107 -3.00 3.86 -7.80
N LEU A 108 -3.86 2.84 -7.66
CA LEU A 108 -3.61 1.50 -8.21
C LEU A 108 -3.50 1.51 -9.74
N LEU A 109 -4.39 2.22 -10.42
CA LEU A 109 -4.37 2.33 -11.89
C LEU A 109 -3.10 3.00 -12.40
N VAL A 110 -2.63 4.03 -11.72
CA VAL A 110 -1.38 4.74 -12.08
C VAL A 110 -0.15 3.89 -11.79
N ARG A 111 -0.13 3.12 -10.70
CA ARG A 111 0.92 2.13 -10.40
C ARG A 111 0.94 0.96 -11.41
N GLY A 112 -0.11 0.80 -12.19
CA GLY A 112 -0.21 -0.20 -13.24
C GLY A 112 -0.34 -1.63 -12.73
N ASP A 113 -0.44 -2.56 -13.66
CA ASP A 113 -0.64 -3.99 -13.36
C ASP A 113 0.67 -4.78 -13.27
N GLU A 114 1.78 -4.20 -13.68
CA GLU A 114 3.08 -4.84 -13.65
C GLU A 114 3.73 -4.72 -12.26
N GLY A 115 4.76 -5.51 -12.03
CA GLY A 115 5.55 -5.49 -10.81
C GLY A 115 6.22 -6.81 -10.50
N THR A 116 6.90 -6.88 -9.37
CA THR A 116 7.45 -8.12 -8.82
C THR A 116 6.34 -8.99 -8.24
N GLY A 117 6.60 -10.28 -8.03
CA GLY A 117 5.56 -11.21 -7.57
C GLY A 117 4.87 -10.77 -6.27
N TRP A 118 5.61 -10.34 -5.25
CA TRP A 118 5.01 -9.82 -4.02
C TRP A 118 4.18 -8.56 -4.23
N SER A 119 4.58 -7.69 -5.17
CA SER A 119 3.81 -6.50 -5.53
C SER A 119 2.49 -6.86 -6.21
N LEU A 120 2.50 -7.88 -7.09
CA LEU A 120 1.28 -8.42 -7.69
C LEU A 120 0.34 -8.99 -6.62
N ALA A 121 0.87 -9.75 -5.64
CA ALA A 121 0.07 -10.27 -4.54
C ALA A 121 -0.63 -9.14 -3.76
N TRP A 122 0.08 -8.06 -3.44
CA TRP A 122 -0.50 -6.89 -2.79
C TRP A 122 -1.60 -6.24 -3.64
N LYS A 123 -1.37 -6.06 -4.94
CA LYS A 123 -2.37 -5.50 -5.87
C LYS A 123 -3.60 -6.39 -5.97
N ILE A 124 -3.43 -7.72 -6.02
CA ILE A 124 -4.53 -8.69 -6.02
C ILE A 124 -5.41 -8.50 -4.78
N LEU A 125 -4.80 -8.41 -3.58
CA LEU A 125 -5.53 -8.20 -2.32
C LEU A 125 -6.30 -6.88 -2.32
N MET A 126 -5.69 -5.81 -2.84
CA MET A 126 -6.34 -4.50 -2.93
C MET A 126 -7.51 -4.50 -3.91
N TRP A 127 -7.37 -5.06 -5.11
CA TRP A 127 -8.45 -5.18 -6.09
C TRP A 127 -9.58 -6.08 -5.59
N ALA A 128 -9.25 -7.20 -4.91
CA ALA A 128 -10.26 -8.06 -4.29
C ALA A 128 -11.03 -7.31 -3.19
N ARG A 129 -10.34 -6.52 -2.35
CA ARG A 129 -10.98 -5.70 -1.32
C ARG A 129 -11.83 -4.57 -1.89
N MET A 130 -11.48 -4.07 -3.08
CA MET A 130 -12.28 -3.10 -3.84
C MET A 130 -13.49 -3.74 -4.52
N GLU A 131 -13.64 -5.06 -4.44
CA GLU A 131 -14.67 -5.87 -5.11
C GLU A 131 -14.55 -5.86 -6.64
N ASP A 132 -13.39 -5.49 -7.20
CA ASP A 132 -13.08 -5.66 -8.61
C ASP A 132 -12.51 -7.06 -8.87
N GLY A 133 -13.40 -8.05 -8.88
CA GLY A 133 -13.03 -9.45 -9.08
C GLY A 133 -12.44 -9.73 -10.47
N ALA A 134 -12.82 -8.97 -11.48
CA ALA A 134 -12.29 -9.14 -12.82
C ALA A 134 -10.80 -8.71 -12.88
N HIS A 135 -10.48 -7.58 -12.27
CA HIS A 135 -9.12 -7.09 -12.18
C HIS A 135 -8.24 -8.00 -11.32
N ALA A 136 -8.75 -8.41 -10.15
CA ALA A 136 -8.06 -9.36 -9.28
C ALA A 136 -7.76 -10.68 -10.02
N ALA A 137 -8.71 -11.27 -10.73
CA ALA A 137 -8.53 -12.50 -11.49
C ALA A 137 -7.47 -12.35 -12.60
N LYS A 138 -7.45 -11.22 -13.32
CA LYS A 138 -6.42 -10.91 -14.31
C LYS A 138 -5.02 -10.93 -13.68
N GLN A 139 -4.84 -10.30 -12.53
CA GLN A 139 -3.55 -10.24 -11.85
C GLN A 139 -3.15 -11.60 -11.22
N VAL A 140 -4.10 -12.41 -10.76
CA VAL A 140 -3.82 -13.80 -10.34
C VAL A 140 -3.26 -14.60 -11.52
N ALA A 141 -3.87 -14.51 -12.69
CA ALA A 141 -3.37 -15.19 -13.89
C ALA A 141 -1.95 -14.72 -14.28
N GLN A 142 -1.66 -13.44 -14.12
CA GLN A 142 -0.33 -12.89 -14.35
C GLN A 142 0.69 -13.38 -13.30
N MET A 143 0.31 -13.40 -12.03
CA MET A 143 1.16 -13.86 -10.93
C MET A 143 1.52 -15.34 -11.04
N LEU A 144 0.64 -16.16 -11.59
CA LEU A 144 0.86 -17.60 -11.79
C LEU A 144 1.71 -17.93 -13.03
N GLN A 145 2.17 -16.95 -13.78
CA GLN A 145 3.10 -17.19 -14.89
C GLN A 145 4.46 -17.63 -14.39
N VAL A 146 4.91 -18.79 -14.89
CA VAL A 146 6.24 -19.28 -14.57
C VAL A 146 7.30 -18.46 -15.28
N ARG A 147 8.28 -17.97 -14.53
CA ARG A 147 9.38 -17.15 -15.03
C ARG A 147 10.66 -17.94 -15.16
N ASP A 148 11.47 -17.60 -16.15
CA ASP A 148 12.80 -18.14 -16.31
C ASP A 148 13.72 -17.55 -15.22
N PRO A 149 14.33 -18.40 -14.35
CA PRO A 149 15.25 -17.93 -13.31
C PRO A 149 16.56 -17.33 -13.85
N PHE A 150 16.86 -17.53 -15.12
CA PHE A 150 18.05 -17.01 -15.80
C PHE A 150 17.77 -15.81 -16.70
N ALA A 151 16.50 -15.33 -16.74
CA ALA A 151 16.16 -14.15 -17.48
C ALA A 151 16.89 -12.90 -16.95
N GLU A 152 17.08 -11.92 -17.83
CA GLU A 152 17.61 -10.62 -17.42
C GLU A 152 16.79 -9.97 -16.32
N MET A 153 17.45 -9.20 -15.47
CA MET A 153 16.81 -8.51 -14.35
C MET A 153 15.72 -7.55 -14.83
N SER A 154 14.51 -7.78 -14.34
CA SER A 154 13.38 -6.89 -14.60
C SER A 154 12.54 -6.71 -13.33
N VAL A 155 12.44 -5.49 -12.85
CA VAL A 155 11.56 -5.13 -11.73
C VAL A 155 10.07 -5.22 -12.09
N GLN A 156 9.76 -5.43 -13.37
CA GLN A 156 8.40 -5.60 -13.88
C GLN A 156 8.06 -7.08 -14.19
N GLY A 157 9.01 -7.96 -14.06
CA GLY A 157 8.87 -9.37 -14.44
C GLY A 157 8.28 -10.27 -13.35
N GLY A 158 7.26 -9.81 -12.61
CA GLY A 158 6.62 -10.62 -11.58
C GLY A 158 5.97 -11.92 -12.08
N GLY A 159 5.83 -12.87 -11.16
CA GLY A 159 5.30 -14.19 -11.39
C GLY A 159 5.89 -15.18 -10.39
N VAL A 160 5.94 -16.45 -10.74
CA VAL A 160 6.54 -17.50 -9.92
C VAL A 160 7.66 -18.22 -10.66
N TYR A 161 8.65 -18.71 -9.93
CA TYR A 161 9.62 -19.64 -10.45
C TYR A 161 9.08 -21.10 -10.44
N PRO A 162 9.74 -22.05 -11.14
CA PRO A 162 9.29 -23.45 -11.14
C PRO A 162 9.15 -24.09 -9.75
N ASN A 163 9.82 -23.55 -8.74
CA ASN A 163 9.72 -23.96 -7.33
C ASN A 163 8.58 -23.26 -6.56
N LEU A 164 7.73 -22.50 -7.25
CA LEU A 164 6.60 -21.70 -6.72
C LEU A 164 6.98 -20.51 -5.83
N PHE A 165 8.26 -20.18 -5.73
CA PHE A 165 8.67 -18.94 -5.06
C PHE A 165 8.38 -17.73 -5.94
N CYS A 166 8.14 -16.60 -5.29
CA CYS A 166 7.91 -15.32 -5.94
C CYS A 166 9.10 -14.92 -6.82
N ALA A 167 8.82 -14.62 -8.07
CA ALA A 167 9.83 -14.12 -8.99
C ALA A 167 10.07 -12.61 -8.77
N HIS A 168 11.27 -12.30 -8.35
CA HIS A 168 11.83 -10.95 -8.31
C HIS A 168 13.19 -11.02 -9.03
N PRO A 169 13.23 -11.14 -10.37
CA PRO A 169 14.48 -11.39 -11.08
C PRO A 169 15.56 -10.36 -10.72
N PRO A 170 16.82 -10.79 -10.45
CA PRO A 170 17.34 -12.17 -10.54
C PRO A 170 17.18 -13.02 -9.27
N PHE A 171 16.48 -12.56 -8.25
CA PHE A 171 16.28 -13.34 -7.03
C PHE A 171 14.86 -13.86 -6.87
N GLN A 172 14.74 -14.87 -6.06
CA GLN A 172 13.46 -15.29 -5.51
C GLN A 172 13.28 -14.67 -4.12
N ILE A 173 12.02 -14.40 -3.79
CA ILE A 173 11.59 -13.95 -2.48
C ILE A 173 10.60 -14.98 -1.95
N ASP A 174 10.22 -14.87 -0.69
CA ASP A 174 9.24 -15.73 -0.04
C ASP A 174 7.98 -15.96 -0.86
N GLY A 175 7.31 -17.09 -0.65
CA GLY A 175 6.04 -17.36 -1.30
C GLY A 175 4.99 -16.31 -0.91
N ASN A 176 4.21 -15.90 -1.90
CA ASN A 176 3.14 -14.92 -1.74
C ASN A 176 1.74 -15.57 -1.81
N LEU A 177 1.71 -16.90 -1.81
CA LEU A 177 0.49 -17.68 -1.97
C LEU A 177 0.12 -18.41 -0.68
#